data_7b92a518a4ac895005b14c0d3016e7d6
#
_entry.id   7b92a518a4ac895005b14c0d3016e7d6
#
_cell.length_a   1.000
_cell.length_b   1.000
_cell.length_c   1.000
_cell.angle_alpha   90.00
_cell.angle_beta   90.00
_cell.angle_gamma   90.00
#
_symmetry.space_group_name_H-M   'P 1'
#
loop_
_entity.id
_entity.type
_entity.pdbx_description
1 polymer ?
#
loop_
_entity_poly.entity_id
_entity_poly.type
_entity_poly.pdbx_seq_one_letter_code
_entity_poly.pdbx_strand_id
1 'polypeptide(L)'
;MPRRTQRYSKIGDTMKTIDLSGKWNYKTDIDNGQTIDSIKFENNNFNLPGSTCDNRIGKKTEYFDKISKEAVRAPRERYEYIAPLWLQKTVNIPNDTDGKTVRLFMERVNIASELWIDGVKTDRQIIELSTPHIY
;
A
#
# COMPACT_ATOMS: atom_id res chain seq x y z
N MET A 1 2.56 22.16 -3.66
CA MET A 1 2.27 22.43 -2.23
C MET A 1 2.93 21.35 -1.40
N PRO A 2 3.81 21.68 -0.45
CA PRO A 2 4.46 20.68 0.40
C PRO A 2 3.43 20.11 1.37
N ARG A 3 3.33 18.78 1.44
CA ARG A 3 2.46 18.05 2.36
C ARG A 3 2.96 18.23 3.79
N ARG A 4 2.07 18.65 4.68
CA ARG A 4 2.31 18.87 6.09
C ARG A 4 2.43 17.52 6.80
N THR A 5 3.64 17.11 7.13
CA THR A 5 3.89 15.97 8.04
C THR A 5 3.44 16.39 9.44
N GLN A 6 2.38 15.81 9.97
CA GLN A 6 1.99 16.04 11.36
C GLN A 6 3.01 15.39 12.29
N ARG A 7 3.74 16.23 13.01
CA ARG A 7 4.64 15.79 14.08
C ARG A 7 3.85 15.67 15.38
N TYR A 8 3.75 14.49 15.90
CA TYR A 8 3.39 14.28 17.30
C TYR A 8 4.67 14.14 18.11
N SER A 9 5.03 15.18 18.88
CA SER A 9 6.14 15.12 19.80
C SER A 9 5.65 14.85 21.21
N LYS A 10 6.03 13.72 21.80
CA LYS A 10 6.09 13.56 23.25
C LYS A 10 7.45 14.10 23.71
N ILE A 11 7.44 14.88 24.80
CA ILE A 11 8.62 15.45 25.42
C ILE A 11 9.62 14.31 25.74
N GLY A 12 10.77 14.29 25.08
CA GLY A 12 11.92 13.46 25.41
C GLY A 12 12.38 12.39 24.43
N ASP A 13 11.53 11.91 23.50
CA ASP A 13 11.93 10.90 22.53
C ASP A 13 11.79 11.40 21.11
N THR A 14 12.90 11.48 20.39
CA THR A 14 12.89 11.90 18.97
C THR A 14 12.36 10.73 18.15
N MET A 15 11.12 10.85 17.66
CA MET A 15 10.53 9.86 16.77
C MET A 15 11.31 9.84 15.45
N LYS A 16 11.93 8.72 15.14
CA LYS A 16 12.56 8.48 13.84
C LYS A 16 11.51 7.98 12.86
N THR A 17 11.55 8.49 11.63
CA THR A 17 10.64 8.07 10.56
C THR A 17 11.45 7.55 9.39
N ILE A 18 11.06 6.40 8.86
CA ILE A 18 11.60 5.84 7.62
C ILE A 18 10.54 6.06 6.55
N ASP A 19 10.89 6.77 5.48
CA ASP A 19 10.01 6.95 4.33
C ASP A 19 10.03 5.68 3.47
N LEU A 20 8.88 5.06 3.29
CA LEU A 20 8.70 3.86 2.50
C LEU A 20 8.17 4.14 1.09
N SER A 21 8.08 5.39 0.69
CA SER A 21 7.70 5.80 -0.66
C SER A 21 8.63 5.22 -1.73
N GLY A 22 8.18 5.25 -2.97
CA GLY A 22 8.92 4.78 -4.13
C GLY A 22 8.53 3.36 -4.54
N LYS A 23 9.48 2.60 -5.05
CA LYS A 23 9.23 1.31 -5.71
C LYS A 23 9.07 0.17 -4.73
N TRP A 24 8.09 -0.67 -5.02
CA TRP A 24 7.78 -1.89 -4.30
C TRP A 24 7.69 -3.08 -5.26
N ASN A 25 7.98 -4.26 -4.78
CA ASN A 25 7.59 -5.49 -5.45
C ASN A 25 6.10 -5.71 -5.28
N TYR A 26 5.43 -6.27 -6.28
CA TYR A 26 4.00 -6.55 -6.17
C TYR A 26 3.62 -7.91 -6.77
N LYS A 27 2.43 -8.38 -6.39
CA LYS A 27 1.77 -9.53 -6.99
C LYS A 27 0.27 -9.32 -6.97
N THR A 28 -0.35 -9.60 -8.11
CA THR A 28 -1.81 -9.62 -8.30
C THR A 28 -2.34 -11.04 -8.28
N ASP A 29 -3.65 -11.18 -8.14
CA ASP A 29 -4.39 -12.44 -8.37
C ASP A 29 -3.80 -13.66 -7.63
N ILE A 30 -3.56 -13.49 -6.32
CA ILE A 30 -3.13 -14.59 -5.48
C ILE A 30 -4.34 -15.43 -5.11
N ASP A 31 -4.37 -16.66 -5.56
CA ASP A 31 -5.38 -17.64 -5.18
C ASP A 31 -5.36 -17.86 -3.66
N ASN A 32 -6.54 -17.89 -3.07
CA ASN A 32 -6.71 -18.23 -1.66
C ASN A 32 -6.11 -19.62 -1.39
N GLY A 33 -5.08 -19.66 -0.55
CA GLY A 33 -4.39 -20.90 -0.17
C GLY A 33 -2.92 -20.97 -0.58
N GLN A 34 -2.39 -20.00 -1.30
CA GLN A 34 -0.95 -19.90 -1.50
C GLN A 34 -0.26 -19.45 -0.21
N THR A 35 0.84 -20.10 0.12
CA THR A 35 1.72 -19.64 1.19
C THR A 35 2.58 -18.51 0.68
N ILE A 36 2.94 -17.57 1.56
CA ILE A 36 3.75 -16.41 1.18
C ILE A 36 5.08 -16.80 0.52
N ASP A 37 5.66 -17.93 0.92
CA ASP A 37 6.91 -18.46 0.37
C ASP A 37 6.79 -18.92 -1.09
N SER A 38 5.58 -19.23 -1.54
CA SER A 38 5.30 -19.64 -2.92
C SER A 38 5.04 -18.45 -3.86
N ILE A 39 4.90 -17.25 -3.33
CA ILE A 39 4.56 -16.05 -4.09
C ILE A 39 5.80 -15.51 -4.82
N LYS A 40 5.73 -15.48 -6.14
CA LYS A 40 6.73 -14.79 -6.97
C LYS A 40 6.28 -13.36 -7.20
N PHE A 41 6.94 -12.43 -6.54
CA PHE A 41 6.70 -11.01 -6.73
C PHE A 41 7.33 -10.47 -8.01
N GLU A 42 6.66 -9.53 -8.65
CA GLU A 42 7.23 -8.73 -9.74
C GLU A 42 8.10 -7.61 -9.17
N ASN A 43 9.32 -7.53 -9.66
CA ASN A 43 10.35 -6.67 -9.06
C ASN A 43 10.12 -5.19 -9.33
N ASN A 44 10.04 -4.39 -8.25
CA ASN A 44 10.14 -2.94 -8.27
C ASN A 44 9.24 -2.20 -9.26
N ASN A 45 8.04 -2.73 -9.54
CA ASN A 45 7.16 -2.19 -10.56
C ASN A 45 5.93 -1.47 -10.02
N PHE A 46 5.76 -1.39 -8.71
CA PHE A 46 4.66 -0.66 -8.08
C PHE A 46 5.19 0.57 -7.34
N ASN A 47 4.69 1.75 -7.68
CA ASN A 47 5.10 2.99 -7.05
C ASN A 47 4.10 3.42 -5.97
N LEU A 48 4.60 3.67 -4.76
CA LEU A 48 3.86 4.30 -3.67
C LEU A 48 4.42 5.72 -3.39
N PRO A 49 3.57 6.68 -3.05
CA PRO A 49 2.10 6.62 -3.05
C PRO A 49 1.54 6.55 -4.48
N GLY A 50 0.51 5.77 -4.67
CA GLY A 50 -0.17 5.58 -5.95
C GLY A 50 -1.22 4.48 -5.86
N SER A 51 -2.21 4.54 -6.72
CA SER A 51 -3.25 3.54 -6.88
C SER A 51 -2.83 2.43 -7.86
N THR A 52 -3.64 1.38 -7.96
CA THR A 52 -3.50 0.37 -9.02
C THR A 52 -3.62 1.00 -10.40
N CYS A 53 -4.51 1.99 -10.57
CA CYS A 53 -4.67 2.73 -11.81
C CYS A 53 -3.42 3.55 -12.18
N ASP A 54 -2.79 4.25 -11.22
CA ASP A 54 -1.55 4.99 -11.44
C ASP A 54 -0.41 4.06 -11.88
N ASN A 55 -0.41 2.86 -11.34
CA ASN A 55 0.57 1.82 -11.66
C ASN A 55 0.18 0.97 -12.88
N ARG A 56 -0.92 1.30 -13.57
CA ARG A 56 -1.43 0.60 -14.76
C ARG A 56 -1.71 -0.88 -14.53
N ILE A 57 -2.14 -1.22 -13.33
CA ILE A 57 -2.52 -2.58 -12.96
C ILE A 57 -3.99 -2.84 -13.31
N GLY A 58 -4.27 -3.97 -13.91
CA GLY A 58 -5.61 -4.39 -14.26
C GLY A 58 -5.97 -4.19 -15.72
N LYS A 59 -7.28 -4.27 -16.03
CA LYS A 59 -7.80 -4.16 -17.38
C LYS A 59 -7.94 -2.69 -17.78
N LYS A 60 -7.33 -2.32 -18.91
CA LYS A 60 -7.54 -0.99 -19.49
C LYS A 60 -8.99 -0.83 -19.92
N THR A 61 -9.63 0.26 -19.50
CA THR A 61 -11.01 0.59 -19.87
C THR A 61 -11.04 1.41 -21.17
N GLU A 62 -12.00 1.15 -22.04
CA GLU A 62 -12.10 1.81 -23.34
C GLU A 62 -12.72 3.21 -23.26
N TYR A 63 -13.33 3.55 -22.11
CA TYR A 63 -14.14 4.77 -21.97
C TYR A 63 -13.36 6.07 -21.84
N PHE A 64 -12.08 6.05 -21.56
CA PHE A 64 -11.28 7.25 -21.29
C PHE A 64 -10.67 7.91 -22.52
N ASP A 65 -10.71 7.26 -23.66
CA ASP A 65 -10.14 7.83 -24.90
C ASP A 65 -11.14 8.75 -25.64
N LYS A 66 -12.40 8.87 -25.15
CA LYS A 66 -13.43 9.74 -25.73
C LYS A 66 -14.19 10.48 -24.64
N ILE A 67 -14.35 11.78 -24.81
CA ILE A 67 -15.26 12.56 -23.98
C ILE A 67 -16.69 12.22 -24.44
N SER A 68 -17.38 11.40 -23.65
CA SER A 68 -18.77 11.01 -23.90
C SER A 68 -19.63 11.32 -22.68
N LYS A 69 -20.95 11.41 -22.91
CA LYS A 69 -21.91 11.60 -21.81
C LYS A 69 -21.84 10.44 -20.79
N GLU A 70 -21.54 9.25 -21.28
CA GLU A 70 -21.38 8.03 -20.49
C GLU A 70 -20.14 8.11 -19.60
N ALA A 71 -19.02 8.60 -20.12
CA ALA A 71 -17.78 8.80 -19.35
C ALA A 71 -17.96 9.82 -18.20
N VAL A 72 -18.77 10.86 -18.44
CA VAL A 72 -19.08 11.87 -17.41
C VAL A 72 -20.03 11.33 -16.34
N ARG A 73 -21.02 10.51 -16.74
CA ARG A 73 -22.03 9.96 -15.83
C ARG A 73 -21.53 8.80 -14.98
N ALA A 74 -20.59 8.03 -15.52
CA ALA A 74 -19.99 6.89 -14.84
C ALA A 74 -18.45 7.00 -14.92
N PRO A 75 -17.84 7.92 -14.14
CA PRO A 75 -16.39 8.06 -14.13
C PRO A 75 -15.75 6.74 -13.71
N ARG A 76 -14.93 6.21 -14.60
CA ARG A 76 -14.19 4.97 -14.36
C ARG A 76 -12.70 5.26 -14.39
N GLU A 77 -11.97 4.48 -13.61
CA GLU A 77 -10.52 4.51 -13.69
C GLU A 77 -10.04 4.00 -15.06
N ARG A 78 -8.91 4.51 -15.51
CA ARG A 78 -8.31 4.11 -16.79
C ARG A 78 -7.87 2.65 -16.81
N TYR A 79 -7.49 2.14 -15.63
CA TYR A 79 -7.18 0.73 -15.38
C TYR A 79 -8.03 0.28 -14.20
N GLU A 80 -8.80 -0.76 -14.39
CA GLU A 80 -9.71 -1.32 -13.39
C GLU A 80 -9.13 -2.61 -12.83
N TYR A 81 -8.91 -2.62 -11.51
CA TYR A 81 -8.44 -3.78 -10.77
C TYR A 81 -9.19 -3.88 -9.44
N ILE A 82 -9.94 -4.95 -9.26
CA ILE A 82 -10.74 -5.22 -8.07
C ILE A 82 -10.39 -6.62 -7.57
N ALA A 83 -9.27 -6.74 -6.87
CA ALA A 83 -8.80 -7.97 -6.25
C ALA A 83 -7.71 -7.67 -5.21
N PRO A 84 -7.31 -8.64 -4.39
CA PRO A 84 -6.20 -8.46 -3.47
C PRO A 84 -4.89 -8.14 -4.20
N LEU A 85 -4.14 -7.19 -3.64
CA LEU A 85 -2.82 -6.80 -4.12
C LEU A 85 -1.80 -7.05 -3.01
N TRP A 86 -0.77 -7.79 -3.31
CA TRP A 86 0.36 -7.99 -2.42
C TRP A 86 1.46 -6.99 -2.77
N LEU A 87 2.00 -6.37 -1.75
CA LEU A 87 3.12 -5.44 -1.85
C LEU A 87 4.23 -5.92 -0.92
N GLN A 88 5.46 -5.91 -1.42
CA GLN A 88 6.62 -6.33 -0.65
C GLN A 88 7.74 -5.29 -0.75
N LYS A 89 8.35 -5.00 0.38
CA LYS A 89 9.55 -4.16 0.47
C LYS A 89 10.43 -4.60 1.61
N THR A 90 11.72 -4.71 1.36
CA THR A 90 12.72 -4.88 2.41
C THR A 90 13.05 -3.54 3.04
N VAL A 91 12.98 -3.48 4.36
CA VAL A 91 13.24 -2.28 5.15
C VAL A 91 14.29 -2.58 6.19
N ASN A 92 15.35 -1.79 6.24
CA ASN A 92 16.35 -1.88 7.30
C ASN A 92 15.92 -1.03 8.50
N ILE A 93 15.62 -1.69 9.60
CA ILE A 93 15.30 -1.03 10.87
C ILE A 93 16.61 -0.84 11.64
N PRO A 94 16.96 0.40 12.07
CA PRO A 94 18.19 0.64 12.80
C PRO A 94 18.25 -0.13 14.14
N ASN A 95 19.45 -0.59 14.51
CA ASN A 95 19.66 -1.37 15.74
C ASN A 95 19.36 -0.58 17.03
N ASP A 96 19.24 0.74 16.96
CA ASP A 96 18.90 1.60 18.10
C ASP A 96 17.39 1.62 18.43
N THR A 97 16.63 0.68 17.87
CA THR A 97 15.20 0.51 18.13
C THR A 97 14.89 -0.45 19.28
N ASP A 98 15.89 -1.07 19.88
CA ASP A 98 15.69 -1.97 21.03
C ASP A 98 14.89 -1.30 22.16
N GLY A 99 13.83 -1.97 22.60
CA GLY A 99 12.89 -1.45 23.59
C GLY A 99 11.95 -0.34 23.09
N LYS A 100 11.99 0.02 21.80
CA LYS A 100 11.11 1.00 21.18
C LYS A 100 9.98 0.33 20.39
N THR A 101 8.85 1.01 20.31
CA THR A 101 7.75 0.57 19.46
C THR A 101 8.02 1.00 18.02
N VAL A 102 8.03 0.05 17.12
CA VAL A 102 8.06 0.28 15.67
C VAL A 102 6.62 0.20 15.15
N ARG A 103 6.22 1.16 14.33
CA ARG A 103 4.88 1.20 13.74
C ARG A 103 4.97 1.37 12.23
N LEU A 104 4.22 0.56 11.51
CA LEU A 104 3.95 0.80 10.10
C LEU A 104 2.72 1.70 9.97
N PHE A 105 2.87 2.85 9.32
CA PHE A 105 1.80 3.81 9.07
C PHE A 105 1.50 3.85 7.56
N MET A 106 0.28 3.50 7.20
CA MET A 106 -0.24 3.59 5.83
C MET A 106 -1.38 4.62 5.82
N GLU A 107 -1.16 5.76 5.17
CA GLU A 107 -2.08 6.90 5.21
C GLU A 107 -3.45 6.61 4.61
N ARG A 108 -3.45 5.88 3.49
CA ARG A 108 -4.69 5.54 2.76
C ARG A 108 -4.58 4.16 2.18
N VAL A 109 -5.34 3.25 2.74
CA VAL A 109 -5.55 1.91 2.21
C VAL A 109 -7.02 1.81 1.80
N ASN A 110 -7.28 1.27 0.62
CA ASN A 110 -8.65 1.09 0.18
C ASN A 110 -9.23 -0.18 0.79
N ILE A 111 -9.98 0.03 1.86
CA ILE A 111 -10.80 -0.85 2.67
C ILE A 111 -10.00 -1.74 3.63
N ALA A 112 -9.25 -2.72 3.18
CA ALA A 112 -8.66 -3.72 4.06
C ALA A 112 -7.17 -3.90 3.85
N SER A 113 -6.45 -4.19 4.91
CA SER A 113 -5.05 -4.61 4.84
C SER A 113 -4.71 -5.70 5.84
N GLU A 114 -3.70 -6.47 5.52
CA GLU A 114 -3.04 -7.44 6.38
C GLU A 114 -1.53 -7.19 6.29
N LEU A 115 -0.83 -7.38 7.40
CA LEU A 115 0.61 -7.23 7.45
C LEU A 115 1.28 -8.57 7.66
N TRP A 116 2.35 -8.79 6.91
CA TRP A 116 3.25 -9.92 7.05
C TRP A 116 4.66 -9.38 7.26
N ILE A 117 5.36 -9.92 8.25
CA ILE A 117 6.74 -9.55 8.60
C ILE A 117 7.58 -10.80 8.49
N ASP A 118 8.60 -10.78 7.64
CA ASP A 118 9.52 -11.90 7.41
C ASP A 118 8.80 -13.25 7.17
N GLY A 119 7.72 -13.18 6.36
CA GLY A 119 6.91 -14.37 6.02
C GLY A 119 5.86 -14.75 7.05
N VAL A 120 5.80 -14.09 8.20
CA VAL A 120 4.83 -14.37 9.25
C VAL A 120 3.68 -13.36 9.23
N LYS A 121 2.46 -13.87 9.13
CA LYS A 121 1.25 -13.04 9.23
C LYS A 121 1.07 -12.52 10.64
N THR A 122 0.81 -11.23 10.78
CA THR A 122 0.39 -10.66 12.05
C THR A 122 -1.05 -11.08 12.36
N ASP A 123 -1.43 -11.08 13.62
CA ASP A 123 -2.78 -11.43 14.09
C ASP A 123 -3.83 -10.35 13.83
N ARG A 124 -3.42 -9.22 13.26
CA ARG A 124 -4.28 -8.06 13.03
C ARG A 124 -4.62 -7.88 11.56
N GLN A 125 -5.92 -7.80 11.26
CA GLN A 125 -6.45 -7.27 10.01
C GLN A 125 -7.12 -5.93 10.30
N ILE A 126 -6.86 -4.93 9.46
CA ILE A 126 -7.50 -3.62 9.55
C ILE A 126 -8.48 -3.47 8.39
N ILE A 127 -9.74 -3.14 8.70
CA ILE A 127 -10.80 -2.92 7.73
C ILE A 127 -11.39 -1.53 8.01
N GLU A 128 -10.82 -0.52 7.36
CA GLU A 128 -11.13 0.88 7.57
C GLU A 128 -11.04 1.63 6.23
N LEU A 129 -12.03 2.47 5.92
CA LEU A 129 -12.05 3.16 4.63
C LEU A 129 -11.41 4.55 4.68
N SER A 130 -11.54 5.25 5.79
CA SER A 130 -11.21 6.69 5.86
C SER A 130 -10.12 7.03 6.86
N THR A 131 -9.61 6.07 7.58
CA THR A 131 -8.57 6.25 8.59
C THR A 131 -7.25 5.61 8.15
N PRO A 132 -6.10 6.09 8.63
CA PRO A 132 -4.84 5.41 8.40
C PRO A 132 -4.82 4.02 9.02
N HIS A 133 -4.23 3.06 8.32
CA HIS A 133 -3.94 1.75 8.88
C HIS A 133 -2.60 1.80 9.62
N ILE A 134 -2.60 1.41 10.89
CA ILE A 134 -1.42 1.45 11.77
C ILE A 134 -1.21 0.06 12.38
N TYR A 135 -0.07 -0.54 12.08
CA TYR A 135 0.40 -1.80 12.64
C TYR A 135 1.52 -1.56 13.63
#